data_6a404161b6ecf5b6e72bb34d3824be9f
#
_entry.id   6a404161b6ecf5b6e72bb34d3824be9f
#
_cell.length_a   1.000
_cell.length_b   1.000
_cell.length_c   1.000
_cell.angle_alpha   90.00
_cell.angle_beta   90.00
_cell.angle_gamma   90.00
#
_symmetry.space_group_name_H-M   'P 1'
#
loop_
_entity.id
_entity.type
_entity.pdbx_description
1 polymer ?
#
loop_
_entity_poly.entity_id
_entity_poly.type
_entity_poly.pdbx_seq_one_letter_code
_entity_poly.pdbx_strand_id
1 'polypeptide(L)'
;MNLHVLIANYCMDGFTGTEMFTRDLALELKRLGHSPAVYTSSLGGASEELLASDIPVVTSLRRLDFRPDIIHGNHRFETLAAIRRYPNIPAIYVCHDHQDWLSAPPIHSHIQKYFGVSKLCVARLLKSGISEDKTGRVYNFVDLHRFTPRPPLPEKPVRALVFSNYASEYTYLPFVAAACKQTGLELDVIGKGAGKSVERPEEILGNYDIVFAKAKAAMEAIATGNAVVLCDFGGVGPMVRSDDFDRLRDLNFGFQALTETHTQENLVRQIERYDPRDAEKVKHMLRSCGGLESAVAGMVGIYNLAISEFSQVRGIHSGLRDAVAIAELARVPLAYKALNFWKSIPLKRRRAITSNVGFRLIEGGVRRVLTGRTRREG
;
A
#
# COMPACT_ATOMS: atom_id res chain seq x y z
N MET A 1 -13.48 -23.52 -7.58
CA MET A 1 -14.07 -22.80 -8.76
C MET A 1 -13.02 -21.81 -9.25
N ASN A 2 -12.75 -21.78 -10.55
CA ASN A 2 -11.88 -20.75 -11.14
C ASN A 2 -12.66 -19.43 -11.19
N LEU A 3 -12.11 -18.35 -10.60
CA LEU A 3 -12.72 -17.01 -10.60
C LEU A 3 -11.99 -16.10 -11.60
N HIS A 4 -12.75 -15.33 -12.36
CA HIS A 4 -12.25 -14.19 -13.13
C HIS A 4 -12.23 -12.95 -12.23
N VAL A 5 -11.05 -12.52 -11.79
CA VAL A 5 -10.90 -11.42 -10.82
C VAL A 5 -10.37 -10.18 -11.53
N LEU A 6 -11.16 -9.11 -11.54
CA LEU A 6 -10.72 -7.81 -12.05
C LEU A 6 -10.18 -6.94 -10.91
N ILE A 7 -8.88 -6.72 -10.89
CA ILE A 7 -8.23 -5.84 -9.91
C ILE A 7 -8.13 -4.43 -10.49
N ALA A 8 -8.73 -3.46 -9.79
CA ALA A 8 -8.78 -2.06 -10.21
C ALA A 8 -7.80 -1.22 -9.38
N ASN A 9 -6.68 -0.81 -9.99
CA ASN A 9 -5.60 -0.06 -9.35
C ASN A 9 -5.28 1.21 -10.14
N TYR A 10 -4.92 2.32 -9.46
CA TYR A 10 -4.67 3.62 -10.11
C TYR A 10 -3.52 3.56 -11.11
N CYS A 11 -2.35 3.10 -10.71
CA CYS A 11 -1.18 3.00 -11.56
C CYS A 11 -0.42 1.69 -11.33
N MET A 12 0.29 1.24 -12.37
CA MET A 12 1.17 0.07 -12.34
C MET A 12 2.53 0.42 -12.97
N ASP A 13 2.91 1.72 -12.92
CA ASP A 13 4.09 2.26 -13.60
C ASP A 13 5.33 2.37 -12.69
N GLY A 14 5.22 1.95 -11.44
CA GLY A 14 6.30 2.00 -10.45
C GLY A 14 6.35 0.75 -9.58
N PHE A 15 6.94 0.92 -8.39
CA PHE A 15 7.12 -0.13 -7.37
C PHE A 15 6.66 0.37 -6.00
N THR A 16 5.51 1.05 -5.94
CA THR A 16 4.92 1.50 -4.67
C THR A 16 4.16 0.37 -3.96
N GLY A 17 3.80 0.58 -2.70
CA GLY A 17 3.16 -0.45 -1.90
C GLY A 17 1.89 -1.06 -2.52
N THR A 18 1.02 -0.23 -3.12
CA THR A 18 -0.22 -0.68 -3.78
C THR A 18 0.02 -1.39 -5.10
N GLU A 19 1.02 -0.94 -5.87
CA GLU A 19 1.42 -1.59 -7.13
C GLU A 19 1.97 -2.98 -6.86
N MET A 20 2.86 -3.10 -5.85
CA MET A 20 3.43 -4.37 -5.43
C MET A 20 2.38 -5.30 -4.81
N PHE A 21 1.44 -4.76 -4.03
CA PHE A 21 0.29 -5.54 -3.53
C PHE A 21 -0.54 -6.09 -4.68
N THR A 22 -0.88 -5.27 -5.67
CA THR A 22 -1.67 -5.66 -6.84
C THR A 22 -0.95 -6.72 -7.66
N ARG A 23 0.35 -6.54 -7.91
CA ARG A 23 1.20 -7.50 -8.63
C ARG A 23 1.21 -8.86 -7.93
N ASP A 24 1.57 -8.86 -6.65
CA ASP A 24 1.71 -10.10 -5.87
C ASP A 24 0.36 -10.83 -5.77
N LEU A 25 -0.74 -10.10 -5.54
CA LEU A 25 -2.09 -10.65 -5.52
C LEU A 25 -2.46 -11.32 -6.87
N ALA A 26 -2.17 -10.64 -7.99
CA ALA A 26 -2.52 -11.16 -9.30
C ALA A 26 -1.71 -12.41 -9.67
N LEU A 27 -0.39 -12.41 -9.40
CA LEU A 27 0.47 -13.57 -9.62
C LEU A 27 0.01 -14.78 -8.81
N GLU A 28 -0.30 -14.56 -7.54
CA GLU A 28 -0.74 -15.65 -6.65
C GLU A 28 -2.12 -16.17 -7.01
N LEU A 29 -3.07 -15.29 -7.38
CA LEU A 29 -4.37 -15.72 -7.90
C LEU A 29 -4.21 -16.63 -9.14
N LYS A 30 -3.31 -16.27 -10.06
CA LYS A 30 -3.01 -17.12 -11.23
C LYS A 30 -2.40 -18.46 -10.82
N ARG A 31 -1.46 -18.47 -9.87
CA ARG A 31 -0.84 -19.69 -9.32
C ARG A 31 -1.89 -20.63 -8.69
N LEU A 32 -2.91 -20.06 -8.05
CA LEU A 32 -4.05 -20.81 -7.47
C LEU A 32 -5.10 -21.25 -8.50
N GLY A 33 -4.86 -21.01 -9.80
CA GLY A 33 -5.75 -21.44 -10.88
C GLY A 33 -6.92 -20.49 -11.14
N HIS A 34 -6.88 -19.26 -10.64
CA HIS A 34 -7.83 -18.20 -10.99
C HIS A 34 -7.35 -17.42 -12.23
N SER A 35 -8.25 -16.62 -12.80
CA SER A 35 -8.00 -15.80 -13.99
C SER A 35 -8.02 -14.31 -13.62
N PRO A 36 -6.93 -13.76 -13.05
CA PRO A 36 -6.84 -12.34 -12.73
C PRO A 36 -6.61 -11.48 -13.98
N ALA A 37 -7.10 -10.24 -13.94
CA ALA A 37 -6.71 -9.16 -14.84
C ALA A 37 -6.61 -7.85 -14.04
N VAL A 38 -5.77 -6.92 -14.49
CA VAL A 38 -5.59 -5.62 -13.84
C VAL A 38 -6.08 -4.50 -14.76
N TYR A 39 -6.94 -3.64 -14.23
CA TYR A 39 -7.31 -2.38 -14.84
C TYR A 39 -6.58 -1.22 -14.15
N THR A 40 -5.88 -0.41 -14.92
CA THR A 40 -5.06 0.68 -14.42
C THR A 40 -5.07 1.88 -15.35
N SER A 41 -4.71 3.06 -14.85
CA SER A 41 -4.57 4.27 -15.67
C SER A 41 -3.17 4.44 -16.29
N SER A 42 -2.15 3.68 -15.80
CA SER A 42 -0.76 3.80 -16.25
C SER A 42 -0.04 2.46 -16.20
N LEU A 43 0.75 2.16 -17.22
CA LEU A 43 1.54 0.93 -17.39
C LEU A 43 3.03 1.23 -17.24
N GLY A 44 3.80 0.24 -16.82
CA GLY A 44 5.25 0.23 -16.63
C GLY A 44 5.61 -0.57 -15.38
N GLY A 45 6.84 -0.55 -14.94
CA GLY A 45 7.28 -1.14 -13.68
C GLY A 45 6.58 -2.44 -13.28
N ALA A 46 5.76 -2.39 -12.26
CA ALA A 46 5.06 -3.56 -11.72
C ALA A 46 4.11 -4.27 -12.71
N SER A 47 3.70 -3.62 -13.81
CA SER A 47 2.87 -4.27 -14.83
C SER A 47 3.65 -5.17 -15.79
N GLU A 48 4.96 -4.99 -15.92
CA GLU A 48 5.79 -5.75 -16.87
C GLU A 48 5.85 -7.23 -16.48
N GLU A 49 6.03 -7.53 -15.21
CA GLU A 49 6.05 -8.91 -14.70
C GLU A 49 4.68 -9.60 -14.86
N LEU A 50 3.58 -8.86 -14.69
CA LEU A 50 2.23 -9.38 -14.92
C LEU A 50 2.02 -9.76 -16.38
N LEU A 51 2.41 -8.87 -17.30
CA LEU A 51 2.30 -9.13 -18.75
C LEU A 51 3.20 -10.30 -19.18
N ALA A 52 4.43 -10.37 -18.65
CA ALA A 52 5.34 -11.51 -18.88
C ALA A 52 4.79 -12.83 -18.31
N SER A 53 3.91 -12.75 -17.34
CA SER A 53 3.20 -13.89 -16.73
C SER A 53 1.82 -14.13 -17.36
N ASP A 54 1.53 -13.65 -18.57
CA ASP A 54 0.23 -13.77 -19.27
C ASP A 54 -0.97 -13.34 -18.39
N ILE A 55 -0.80 -12.30 -17.59
CA ILE A 55 -1.89 -11.67 -16.85
C ILE A 55 -2.27 -10.38 -17.59
N PRO A 56 -3.49 -10.23 -18.07
CA PRO A 56 -3.90 -9.03 -18.79
C PRO A 56 -3.81 -7.79 -17.88
N VAL A 57 -3.06 -6.77 -18.33
CA VAL A 57 -3.06 -5.44 -17.72
C VAL A 57 -3.53 -4.43 -18.75
N VAL A 58 -4.67 -3.80 -18.50
CA VAL A 58 -5.34 -2.94 -19.48
C VAL A 58 -5.57 -1.53 -18.94
N THR A 59 -5.42 -0.54 -19.84
CA THR A 59 -5.80 0.86 -19.56
C THR A 59 -7.22 1.19 -20.05
N SER A 60 -7.88 0.24 -20.70
CA SER A 60 -9.27 0.35 -21.13
C SER A 60 -10.00 -0.96 -20.89
N LEU A 61 -11.07 -0.90 -20.11
CA LEU A 61 -11.93 -2.05 -19.83
C LEU A 61 -12.62 -2.66 -21.07
N ARG A 62 -12.59 -1.96 -22.21
CA ARG A 62 -13.09 -2.50 -23.50
C ARG A 62 -12.15 -3.54 -24.11
N ARG A 63 -10.91 -3.62 -23.63
CA ARG A 63 -9.88 -4.57 -24.10
C ARG A 63 -9.85 -5.88 -23.30
N LEU A 64 -10.72 -6.04 -22.30
CA LEU A 64 -10.84 -7.29 -21.57
C LEU A 64 -11.75 -8.25 -22.36
N ASP A 65 -11.24 -9.45 -22.61
CA ASP A 65 -11.90 -10.50 -23.39
C ASP A 65 -12.83 -11.37 -22.53
N PHE A 66 -12.92 -11.11 -21.24
CA PHE A 66 -13.79 -11.85 -20.33
C PHE A 66 -14.64 -10.93 -19.44
N ARG A 67 -15.72 -11.49 -18.90
CA ARG A 67 -16.54 -10.87 -17.87
C ARG A 67 -16.03 -11.30 -16.50
N PRO A 68 -15.66 -10.38 -15.59
CA PRO A 68 -15.23 -10.75 -14.25
C PRO A 68 -16.39 -11.33 -13.43
N ASP A 69 -16.05 -12.20 -12.46
CA ASP A 69 -16.97 -12.68 -11.43
C ASP A 69 -16.98 -11.75 -10.22
N ILE A 70 -15.86 -11.05 -10.00
CA ILE A 70 -15.66 -10.12 -8.89
C ILE A 70 -14.73 -8.97 -9.28
N ILE A 71 -14.99 -7.77 -8.74
CA ILE A 71 -14.12 -6.61 -8.84
C ILE A 71 -13.41 -6.41 -7.50
N HIS A 72 -12.07 -6.40 -7.51
CA HIS A 72 -11.23 -6.02 -6.38
C HIS A 72 -10.73 -4.59 -6.56
N GLY A 73 -11.30 -3.65 -5.83
CA GLY A 73 -10.96 -2.23 -5.92
C GLY A 73 -9.88 -1.82 -4.92
N ASN A 74 -8.79 -1.23 -5.40
CA ASN A 74 -7.73 -0.62 -4.58
C ASN A 74 -7.81 0.91 -4.58
N HIS A 75 -8.34 1.50 -5.66
CA HIS A 75 -8.48 2.95 -5.81
C HIS A 75 -9.88 3.33 -6.27
N ARG A 76 -10.34 4.49 -5.79
CA ARG A 76 -11.73 4.95 -5.92
C ARG A 76 -12.23 4.96 -7.36
N PHE A 77 -11.52 5.62 -8.26
CA PHE A 77 -12.03 5.89 -9.60
C PHE A 77 -11.96 4.66 -10.51
N GLU A 78 -10.91 3.89 -10.41
CA GLU A 78 -10.75 2.64 -11.15
C GLU A 78 -11.83 1.63 -10.72
N THR A 79 -12.14 1.57 -9.43
CA THR A 79 -13.21 0.73 -8.89
C THR A 79 -14.57 1.15 -9.45
N LEU A 80 -14.88 2.45 -9.41
CA LEU A 80 -16.15 2.97 -9.95
C LEU A 80 -16.24 2.79 -11.47
N ALA A 81 -15.14 2.95 -12.20
CA ALA A 81 -15.10 2.69 -13.65
C ALA A 81 -15.37 1.21 -13.98
N ALA A 82 -14.80 0.30 -13.20
CA ALA A 82 -15.04 -1.14 -13.34
C ALA A 82 -16.50 -1.49 -13.02
N ILE A 83 -17.08 -0.98 -11.93
CA ILE A 83 -18.49 -1.17 -11.57
C ILE A 83 -19.41 -0.63 -12.68
N ARG A 84 -19.15 0.58 -13.18
CA ARG A 84 -19.92 1.16 -14.30
C ARG A 84 -19.88 0.29 -15.56
N ARG A 85 -18.73 -0.32 -15.85
CA ARG A 85 -18.56 -1.20 -17.03
C ARG A 85 -19.26 -2.54 -16.85
N TYR A 86 -19.30 -3.03 -15.61
CA TYR A 86 -19.85 -4.35 -15.25
C TYR A 86 -20.94 -4.22 -14.18
N PRO A 87 -22.13 -3.68 -14.52
CA PRO A 87 -23.16 -3.30 -13.55
C PRO A 87 -23.86 -4.47 -12.83
N ASN A 88 -23.53 -5.71 -13.18
CA ASN A 88 -24.09 -6.92 -12.54
C ASN A 88 -23.00 -7.76 -11.85
N ILE A 89 -21.87 -7.16 -11.52
CA ILE A 89 -20.76 -7.83 -10.87
C ILE A 89 -20.53 -7.22 -9.48
N PRO A 90 -20.40 -8.05 -8.43
CA PRO A 90 -20.07 -7.58 -7.09
C PRO A 90 -18.65 -7.03 -7.04
N ALA A 91 -18.39 -6.19 -6.03
CA ALA A 91 -17.08 -5.66 -5.76
C ALA A 91 -16.74 -5.79 -4.27
N ILE A 92 -15.45 -5.85 -3.98
CA ILE A 92 -14.88 -5.49 -2.68
C ILE A 92 -13.98 -4.26 -2.86
N TYR A 93 -13.69 -3.58 -1.76
CA TYR A 93 -12.78 -2.43 -1.77
C TYR A 93 -11.74 -2.56 -0.67
N VAL A 94 -10.45 -2.37 -1.02
CA VAL A 94 -9.33 -2.37 -0.07
C VAL A 94 -8.74 -0.96 0.02
N CYS A 95 -8.82 -0.35 1.20
CA CYS A 95 -8.27 0.96 1.50
C CYS A 95 -6.81 0.82 1.94
N HIS A 96 -5.88 1.32 1.14
CA HIS A 96 -4.44 1.21 1.38
C HIS A 96 -3.84 2.42 2.09
N ASP A 97 -4.49 3.58 2.03
CA ASP A 97 -4.02 4.81 2.67
C ASP A 97 -5.16 5.52 3.40
N HIS A 98 -4.85 6.11 4.56
CA HIS A 98 -5.85 6.77 5.41
C HIS A 98 -6.04 8.26 5.07
N GLN A 99 -5.16 8.86 4.27
CA GLN A 99 -5.17 10.29 3.92
C GLN A 99 -5.31 10.55 2.43
N ASP A 100 -4.66 9.71 1.59
CA ASP A 100 -4.67 9.89 0.15
C ASP A 100 -6.10 9.87 -0.41
N TRP A 101 -6.44 10.88 -1.20
CA TRP A 101 -7.77 11.04 -1.78
C TRP A 101 -8.10 9.97 -2.84
N LEU A 102 -7.11 9.40 -3.52
CA LEU A 102 -7.28 8.28 -4.46
C LEU A 102 -7.74 7.00 -3.75
N SER A 103 -7.30 6.82 -2.52
CA SER A 103 -7.69 5.71 -1.64
C SER A 103 -8.96 5.99 -0.83
N ALA A 104 -9.66 7.12 -1.09
CA ALA A 104 -10.94 7.39 -0.44
C ALA A 104 -11.97 6.34 -0.87
N PRO A 105 -12.69 5.69 0.08
CA PRO A 105 -13.60 4.62 -0.28
C PRO A 105 -14.78 5.16 -1.09
N PRO A 106 -15.09 4.59 -2.26
CA PRO A 106 -16.34 4.87 -2.96
C PRO A 106 -17.48 4.18 -2.21
N ILE A 107 -18.62 4.86 -2.06
CA ILE A 107 -19.83 4.24 -1.49
C ILE A 107 -20.74 3.85 -2.65
N HIS A 108 -20.87 2.53 -2.87
CA HIS A 108 -21.67 1.99 -3.96
C HIS A 108 -22.29 0.64 -3.54
N SER A 109 -23.52 0.35 -3.95
CA SER A 109 -24.26 -0.87 -3.57
C SER A 109 -23.58 -2.16 -4.05
N HIS A 110 -22.83 -2.10 -5.14
CA HIS A 110 -22.06 -3.25 -5.64
C HIS A 110 -20.88 -3.63 -4.75
N ILE A 111 -20.40 -2.73 -3.90
CA ILE A 111 -19.31 -3.04 -2.97
C ILE A 111 -19.91 -3.70 -1.73
N GLN A 112 -19.74 -5.02 -1.66
CA GLN A 112 -20.32 -5.83 -0.60
C GLN A 112 -19.52 -5.72 0.70
N LYS A 113 -18.18 -5.64 0.60
CA LYS A 113 -17.28 -5.54 1.75
C LYS A 113 -16.17 -4.52 1.49
N TYR A 114 -15.74 -3.87 2.56
CA TYR A 114 -14.67 -2.89 2.58
C TYR A 114 -13.59 -3.32 3.57
N PHE A 115 -12.34 -3.24 3.19
CA PHE A 115 -11.22 -3.63 4.04
C PHE A 115 -10.21 -2.50 4.17
N GLY A 116 -9.65 -2.35 5.36
CA GLY A 116 -8.49 -1.49 5.59
C GLY A 116 -7.24 -2.32 5.85
N VAL A 117 -6.10 -1.92 5.28
CA VAL A 117 -4.81 -2.59 5.54
C VAL A 117 -4.21 -2.24 6.90
N SER A 118 -4.80 -1.29 7.62
CA SER A 118 -4.38 -0.86 8.96
C SER A 118 -5.56 -0.35 9.77
N LYS A 119 -5.38 -0.18 11.09
CA LYS A 119 -6.40 0.43 11.97
C LYS A 119 -6.84 1.82 11.47
N LEU A 120 -5.92 2.64 10.95
CA LEU A 120 -6.26 3.97 10.38
C LEU A 120 -7.13 3.84 9.12
N CYS A 121 -6.84 2.87 8.25
CA CYS A 121 -7.66 2.63 7.06
C CYS A 121 -9.06 2.16 7.45
N VAL A 122 -9.20 1.25 8.43
CA VAL A 122 -10.51 0.84 8.97
C VAL A 122 -11.27 2.02 9.56
N ALA A 123 -10.62 2.83 10.40
CA ALA A 123 -11.23 4.04 10.95
C ALA A 123 -11.70 5.02 9.85
N ARG A 124 -10.93 5.13 8.75
CA ARG A 124 -11.35 5.92 7.59
C ARG A 124 -12.62 5.38 6.93
N LEU A 125 -12.74 4.05 6.77
CA LEU A 125 -13.92 3.41 6.21
C LEU A 125 -15.17 3.75 7.06
N LEU A 126 -15.09 3.55 8.37
CA LEU A 126 -16.17 3.86 9.30
C LEU A 126 -16.54 5.35 9.29
N LYS A 127 -15.53 6.24 9.32
CA LYS A 127 -15.74 7.70 9.22
C LYS A 127 -16.37 8.13 7.89
N SER A 128 -16.21 7.33 6.83
CA SER A 128 -16.85 7.57 5.54
C SER A 128 -18.31 7.12 5.49
N GLY A 129 -18.85 6.59 6.60
CA GLY A 129 -20.25 6.14 6.72
C GLY A 129 -20.48 4.71 6.23
N ILE A 130 -19.44 3.89 6.12
CA ILE A 130 -19.54 2.46 5.85
C ILE A 130 -19.82 1.77 7.18
N SER A 131 -20.81 0.89 7.21
CA SER A 131 -21.20 0.16 8.43
C SER A 131 -20.18 -0.88 8.86
N GLU A 132 -20.13 -1.20 10.15
CA GLU A 132 -19.18 -2.14 10.75
C GLU A 132 -19.30 -3.55 10.15
N ASP A 133 -20.54 -4.01 9.89
CA ASP A 133 -20.83 -5.32 9.30
C ASP A 133 -20.26 -5.50 7.87
N LYS A 134 -20.04 -4.37 7.16
CA LYS A 134 -19.39 -4.35 5.86
C LYS A 134 -17.90 -4.05 5.92
N THR A 135 -17.38 -3.71 7.09
CA THR A 135 -15.99 -3.27 7.26
C THR A 135 -15.16 -4.37 7.90
N GLY A 136 -13.99 -4.63 7.34
CA GLY A 136 -13.04 -5.58 7.87
C GLY A 136 -11.59 -5.10 7.77
N ARG A 137 -10.66 -5.96 8.15
CA ARG A 137 -9.23 -5.72 8.01
C ARG A 137 -8.58 -6.84 7.21
N VAL A 138 -7.70 -6.46 6.29
CA VAL A 138 -6.77 -7.35 5.61
C VAL A 138 -5.36 -6.85 5.88
N TYR A 139 -4.46 -7.76 6.23
CA TYR A 139 -3.06 -7.38 6.43
C TYR A 139 -2.31 -7.37 5.11
N ASN A 140 -1.29 -6.54 5.01
CA ASN A 140 -0.27 -6.68 3.99
C ASN A 140 0.44 -8.04 4.17
N PHE A 141 0.98 -8.54 3.08
CA PHE A 141 1.63 -9.84 2.99
C PHE A 141 2.99 -9.72 2.28
N VAL A 142 3.78 -10.77 2.38
CA VAL A 142 5.07 -10.90 1.73
C VAL A 142 5.09 -12.21 0.96
N ASP A 143 5.65 -12.17 -0.25
CA ASP A 143 5.99 -13.37 -1.00
C ASP A 143 7.19 -14.06 -0.35
N LEU A 144 6.92 -15.10 0.42
CA LEU A 144 7.93 -15.82 1.20
C LEU A 144 8.82 -16.72 0.34
N HIS A 145 8.49 -16.95 -0.93
CA HIS A 145 9.34 -17.64 -1.90
C HIS A 145 10.39 -16.70 -2.49
N ARG A 146 10.02 -15.42 -2.71
CA ARG A 146 10.96 -14.38 -3.16
C ARG A 146 11.86 -13.91 -2.03
N PHE A 147 11.28 -13.55 -0.88
CA PHE A 147 12.00 -13.07 0.29
C PHE A 147 12.45 -14.26 1.16
N THR A 148 13.50 -14.92 0.69
CA THR A 148 14.09 -16.07 1.39
C THR A 148 14.92 -15.62 2.59
N PRO A 149 14.99 -16.46 3.67
CA PRO A 149 15.79 -16.12 4.82
C PRO A 149 17.29 -15.99 4.50
N ARG A 150 17.90 -14.93 5.02
CA ARG A 150 19.35 -14.77 5.04
C ARG A 150 20.01 -15.71 6.08
N PRO A 151 21.33 -15.90 6.04
CA PRO A 151 22.07 -16.46 7.19
C PRO A 151 21.84 -15.65 8.47
N PRO A 152 22.03 -16.23 9.66
CA PRO A 152 21.87 -15.53 10.94
C PRO A 152 22.60 -14.18 10.97
N LEU A 153 22.01 -13.22 11.65
CA LEU A 153 22.60 -11.90 11.85
C LEU A 153 23.88 -12.00 12.73
N PRO A 154 24.88 -11.16 12.48
CA PRO A 154 26.10 -11.12 13.32
C PRO A 154 25.76 -10.56 14.72
N GLU A 155 26.60 -10.87 15.72
CA GLU A 155 26.46 -10.33 17.10
C GLU A 155 26.55 -8.80 17.12
N LYS A 156 27.31 -8.19 16.22
CA LYS A 156 27.40 -6.73 16.03
C LYS A 156 27.01 -6.38 14.62
N PRO A 157 26.05 -5.47 14.40
CA PRO A 157 25.65 -5.05 13.07
C PRO A 157 26.76 -4.23 12.41
N VAL A 158 26.94 -4.39 11.11
CA VAL A 158 27.94 -3.69 10.30
C VAL A 158 27.29 -2.86 9.20
N ARG A 159 26.27 -3.42 8.53
CA ARG A 159 25.64 -2.79 7.36
C ARG A 159 24.20 -2.45 7.59
N ALA A 160 23.86 -1.22 7.26
CA ALA A 160 22.49 -0.71 7.35
C ALA A 160 21.96 -0.27 5.99
N LEU A 161 20.64 -0.37 5.80
CA LEU A 161 19.93 0.05 4.61
C LEU A 161 18.77 0.96 4.97
N VAL A 162 18.62 2.09 4.28
CA VAL A 162 17.32 2.79 4.20
C VAL A 162 16.57 2.28 2.99
N PHE A 163 15.43 1.62 3.24
CA PHE A 163 14.56 1.07 2.20
C PHE A 163 13.24 1.85 2.13
N SER A 164 13.25 2.97 1.42
CA SER A 164 12.10 3.85 1.30
C SER A 164 12.14 4.76 0.08
N ASN A 165 11.01 4.87 -0.61
CA ASN A 165 10.82 5.80 -1.72
C ASN A 165 10.80 7.29 -1.30
N TYR A 166 10.79 7.58 0.00
CA TYR A 166 10.71 8.93 0.56
C TYR A 166 12.04 9.42 1.17
N ALA A 167 13.04 8.54 1.26
CA ALA A 167 14.36 8.90 1.78
C ALA A 167 15.11 9.81 0.80
N SER A 168 15.57 10.94 1.26
CA SER A 168 16.40 11.89 0.51
C SER A 168 17.18 12.79 1.46
N GLU A 169 18.17 13.51 0.95
CA GLU A 169 18.92 14.54 1.69
C GLU A 169 18.01 15.64 2.29
N TYR A 170 16.82 15.85 1.70
CA TYR A 170 15.84 16.85 2.15
C TYR A 170 14.79 16.29 3.11
N THR A 171 14.85 15.00 3.46
CA THR A 171 13.93 14.37 4.39
C THR A 171 14.62 13.95 5.68
N TYR A 172 14.50 12.73 6.06
CA TYR A 172 15.04 12.17 7.30
C TYR A 172 16.40 11.49 7.12
N LEU A 173 16.86 11.30 5.89
CA LEU A 173 18.11 10.60 5.59
C LEU A 173 19.33 11.17 6.31
N PRO A 174 19.51 12.51 6.44
CA PRO A 174 20.66 13.06 7.18
C PRO A 174 20.72 12.58 8.66
N PHE A 175 19.57 12.43 9.31
CA PHE A 175 19.52 11.95 10.70
C PHE A 175 19.89 10.46 10.79
N VAL A 176 19.42 9.63 9.84
CA VAL A 176 19.81 8.22 9.76
C VAL A 176 21.30 8.09 9.50
N ALA A 177 21.84 8.86 8.56
CA ALA A 177 23.27 8.85 8.23
C ALA A 177 24.14 9.25 9.45
N ALA A 178 23.72 10.27 10.20
CA ALA A 178 24.42 10.69 11.41
C ALA A 178 24.40 9.60 12.49
N ALA A 179 23.25 8.94 12.70
CA ALA A 179 23.12 7.86 13.67
C ALA A 179 23.97 6.62 13.27
N CYS A 180 23.94 6.22 12.00
CA CYS A 180 24.77 5.14 11.49
C CYS A 180 26.27 5.44 11.65
N LYS A 181 26.70 6.68 11.33
CA LYS A 181 28.08 7.11 11.54
C LYS A 181 28.51 7.02 13.01
N GLN A 182 27.64 7.45 13.93
CA GLN A 182 27.93 7.39 15.37
C GLN A 182 28.04 5.96 15.87
N THR A 183 27.23 5.04 15.33
CA THR A 183 27.20 3.62 15.74
C THR A 183 28.14 2.72 14.94
N GLY A 184 28.91 3.29 14.00
CA GLY A 184 29.88 2.55 13.19
C GLY A 184 29.26 1.70 12.08
N LEU A 185 28.05 2.01 11.63
CA LEU A 185 27.36 1.28 10.58
C LEU A 185 27.65 1.89 9.21
N GLU A 186 27.94 1.05 8.23
CA GLU A 186 27.94 1.40 6.80
C GLU A 186 26.51 1.54 6.30
N LEU A 187 26.16 2.67 5.69
CA LEU A 187 24.81 2.98 5.27
C LEU A 187 24.65 3.02 3.75
N ASP A 188 23.75 2.19 3.24
CA ASP A 188 23.22 2.29 1.89
C ASP A 188 21.77 2.80 1.87
N VAL A 189 21.35 3.34 0.72
CA VAL A 189 19.99 3.88 0.54
C VAL A 189 19.43 3.40 -0.77
N ILE A 190 18.22 2.83 -0.75
CA ILE A 190 17.44 2.49 -1.93
C ILE A 190 16.04 3.09 -1.86
N GLY A 191 15.55 3.50 -3.01
CA GLY A 191 14.23 4.06 -3.22
C GLY A 191 14.25 5.28 -4.14
N LYS A 192 13.08 5.63 -4.64
CA LYS A 192 12.89 6.71 -5.63
C LYS A 192 13.40 8.07 -5.14
N GLY A 193 13.25 8.36 -3.84
CA GLY A 193 13.69 9.62 -3.25
C GLY A 193 15.20 9.82 -3.27
N ALA A 194 15.98 8.74 -3.26
CA ALA A 194 17.43 8.72 -3.37
C ALA A 194 17.92 8.52 -4.81
N GLY A 195 17.01 8.43 -5.80
CA GLY A 195 17.37 8.15 -7.20
C GLY A 195 17.88 6.74 -7.47
N LYS A 196 17.71 5.81 -6.53
CA LYS A 196 18.18 4.42 -6.58
C LYS A 196 17.01 3.45 -6.39
N SER A 197 16.16 3.33 -7.39
CA SER A 197 15.10 2.30 -7.38
C SER A 197 15.69 0.93 -7.65
N VAL A 198 15.22 -0.09 -6.92
CA VAL A 198 15.59 -1.49 -7.08
C VAL A 198 14.34 -2.29 -7.37
N GLU A 199 14.35 -3.05 -8.46
CA GLU A 199 13.22 -3.86 -8.90
C GLU A 199 13.10 -5.16 -8.10
N ARG A 200 14.25 -5.70 -7.68
CA ARG A 200 14.37 -6.97 -6.97
C ARG A 200 15.05 -6.81 -5.61
N PRO A 201 14.34 -6.18 -4.63
CA PRO A 201 14.90 -5.95 -3.30
C PRO A 201 15.24 -7.27 -2.56
N GLU A 202 14.58 -8.38 -2.90
CA GLU A 202 14.86 -9.71 -2.38
C GLU A 202 16.31 -10.17 -2.61
N GLU A 203 16.96 -9.69 -3.66
CA GLU A 203 18.36 -10.07 -3.99
C GLU A 203 19.39 -9.35 -3.12
N ILE A 204 19.01 -8.21 -2.52
CA ILE A 204 19.96 -7.36 -1.81
C ILE A 204 19.71 -7.26 -0.31
N LEU A 205 18.46 -7.45 0.16
CA LEU A 205 18.13 -7.31 1.57
C LEU A 205 18.97 -8.20 2.47
N GLY A 206 19.32 -9.40 2.03
CA GLY A 206 20.19 -10.32 2.76
C GLY A 206 21.61 -9.80 3.07
N ASN A 207 22.03 -8.72 2.41
CA ASN A 207 23.36 -8.12 2.61
C ASN A 207 23.42 -7.11 3.77
N TYR A 208 22.30 -6.82 4.42
CA TYR A 208 22.21 -5.80 5.46
C TYR A 208 21.78 -6.39 6.80
N ASP A 209 22.29 -5.84 7.89
CA ASP A 209 21.97 -6.29 9.24
C ASP A 209 20.79 -5.52 9.82
N ILE A 210 20.77 -4.20 9.60
CA ILE A 210 19.69 -3.32 10.02
C ILE A 210 19.05 -2.67 8.79
N VAL A 211 17.71 -2.66 8.75
CA VAL A 211 16.94 -1.99 7.70
C VAL A 211 16.01 -0.94 8.32
N PHE A 212 16.12 0.30 7.84
CA PHE A 212 15.19 1.38 8.17
C PHE A 212 14.08 1.39 7.12
N ALA A 213 12.87 1.01 7.51
CA ALA A 213 11.75 0.85 6.61
C ALA A 213 10.40 1.01 7.32
N LYS A 214 9.29 1.02 6.57
CA LYS A 214 7.92 0.92 7.11
C LYS A 214 7.02 0.07 6.22
N ALA A 215 5.92 -0.40 6.79
CA ALA A 215 4.84 -1.11 6.11
C ALA A 215 5.36 -2.32 5.30
N LYS A 216 5.03 -2.43 4.00
CA LYS A 216 5.43 -3.57 3.17
C LYS A 216 6.95 -3.76 3.12
N ALA A 217 7.72 -2.69 2.95
CA ALA A 217 9.19 -2.76 2.94
C ALA A 217 9.78 -3.28 4.28
N ALA A 218 9.19 -2.89 5.41
CA ALA A 218 9.57 -3.43 6.72
C ALA A 218 9.27 -4.93 6.82
N MET A 219 8.10 -5.36 6.33
CA MET A 219 7.74 -6.78 6.33
C MET A 219 8.66 -7.62 5.44
N GLU A 220 9.03 -7.11 4.27
CA GLU A 220 9.97 -7.76 3.33
C GLU A 220 11.34 -7.95 3.99
N ALA A 221 11.85 -6.90 4.65
CA ALA A 221 13.09 -6.97 5.41
C ALA A 221 13.01 -7.97 6.59
N ILE A 222 11.93 -7.94 7.38
CA ILE A 222 11.71 -8.90 8.47
C ILE A 222 11.65 -10.33 7.93
N ALA A 223 10.94 -10.58 6.84
CA ALA A 223 10.81 -11.91 6.23
C ALA A 223 12.16 -12.47 5.77
N THR A 224 13.06 -11.58 5.30
CA THR A 224 14.45 -11.90 4.95
C THR A 224 15.31 -12.19 6.20
N GLY A 225 14.94 -11.65 7.37
CA GLY A 225 15.67 -11.86 8.62
C GLY A 225 16.55 -10.68 9.05
N ASN A 226 16.30 -9.49 8.51
CA ASN A 226 16.96 -8.26 8.95
C ASN A 226 16.37 -7.80 10.30
N ALA A 227 17.17 -7.16 11.14
CA ALA A 227 16.66 -6.31 12.21
C ALA A 227 16.08 -5.03 11.60
N VAL A 228 14.88 -4.65 11.99
CA VAL A 228 14.17 -3.52 11.35
C VAL A 228 13.86 -2.42 12.34
N VAL A 229 14.33 -1.20 12.05
CA VAL A 229 13.89 0.03 12.71
C VAL A 229 12.79 0.65 11.87
N LEU A 230 11.62 0.86 12.44
CA LEU A 230 10.55 1.54 11.73
C LEU A 230 10.91 3.02 11.56
N CYS A 231 11.05 3.45 10.31
CA CYS A 231 11.44 4.82 10.00
C CYS A 231 10.95 5.23 8.61
N ASP A 232 10.39 6.42 8.52
CA ASP A 232 10.02 7.04 7.24
C ASP A 232 9.81 8.55 7.47
N PHE A 233 9.44 9.31 6.45
CA PHE A 233 9.21 10.76 6.53
C PHE A 233 8.24 11.20 7.66
N GLY A 234 7.39 10.32 8.16
CA GLY A 234 6.45 10.59 9.25
C GLY A 234 7.06 10.52 10.66
N GLY A 235 8.27 10.00 10.81
CA GLY A 235 8.92 9.86 12.11
C GLY A 235 9.78 8.60 12.25
N VAL A 236 10.22 8.38 13.48
CA VAL A 236 10.95 7.19 13.92
C VAL A 236 10.01 6.35 14.80
N GLY A 237 9.98 5.07 14.56
CA GLY A 237 9.34 4.06 15.40
C GLY A 237 10.36 3.15 16.05
N PRO A 238 9.93 2.13 16.78
CA PRO A 238 10.82 1.23 17.48
C PRO A 238 11.59 0.31 16.52
N MET A 239 12.73 -0.21 16.99
CA MET A 239 13.27 -1.48 16.50
C MET A 239 12.18 -2.54 16.71
N VAL A 240 11.84 -3.28 15.64
CA VAL A 240 10.81 -4.33 15.71
C VAL A 240 11.36 -5.49 16.54
N ARG A 241 10.67 -5.81 17.62
CA ARG A 241 11.03 -6.89 18.56
C ARG A 241 9.87 -7.86 18.74
N SER A 242 10.19 -9.06 19.19
CA SER A 242 9.20 -10.13 19.38
C SER A 242 8.14 -9.79 20.44
N ASP A 243 8.49 -9.03 21.47
CA ASP A 243 7.59 -8.59 22.55
C ASP A 243 6.56 -7.54 22.09
N ASP A 244 6.81 -6.83 21.00
CA ASP A 244 5.94 -5.79 20.45
C ASP A 244 5.38 -6.13 19.05
N PHE A 245 5.67 -7.32 18.54
CA PHE A 245 5.35 -7.73 17.18
C PHE A 245 3.85 -7.62 16.85
N ASP A 246 2.99 -8.18 17.70
CA ASP A 246 1.55 -8.21 17.43
C ASP A 246 0.94 -6.82 17.37
N ARG A 247 1.36 -5.91 18.25
CA ARG A 247 0.96 -4.50 18.22
C ARG A 247 1.42 -3.84 16.92
N LEU A 248 2.67 -4.02 16.53
CA LEU A 248 3.24 -3.43 15.32
C LEU A 248 2.61 -4.04 14.05
N ARG A 249 2.31 -5.34 14.07
CA ARG A 249 1.57 -6.02 13.00
C ARG A 249 0.17 -5.44 12.82
N ASP A 250 -0.53 -5.19 13.93
CA ASP A 250 -1.84 -4.52 13.95
C ASP A 250 -1.81 -3.11 13.35
N LEU A 251 -0.70 -2.41 13.53
CA LEU A 251 -0.44 -1.11 12.91
C LEU A 251 0.12 -1.23 11.49
N ASN A 252 0.22 -2.46 10.97
CA ASN A 252 0.80 -2.77 9.66
C ASN A 252 2.25 -2.25 9.52
N PHE A 253 3.02 -2.22 10.60
CA PHE A 253 4.36 -1.61 10.66
C PHE A 253 4.41 -0.21 10.04
N GLY A 254 3.30 0.53 10.10
CA GLY A 254 3.05 1.75 9.36
C GLY A 254 3.15 3.03 10.20
N PHE A 255 2.56 4.11 9.71
CA PHE A 255 2.67 5.46 10.27
C PHE A 255 2.31 5.57 11.77
N GLN A 256 1.35 4.80 12.27
CA GLN A 256 0.98 4.85 13.68
C GLN A 256 2.06 4.33 14.63
N ALA A 257 3.03 3.58 14.10
CA ALA A 257 4.19 3.12 14.87
C ALA A 257 5.33 4.16 14.90
N LEU A 258 5.28 5.21 14.07
CA LEU A 258 6.29 6.27 13.99
C LEU A 258 5.94 7.38 14.98
N THR A 259 6.26 7.18 16.25
CA THR A 259 5.80 8.06 17.34
C THR A 259 6.83 9.10 17.77
N GLU A 260 8.06 9.01 17.25
CA GLU A 260 9.17 9.89 17.64
C GLU A 260 9.61 10.77 16.46
N THR A 261 10.17 11.92 16.76
CA THR A 261 10.76 12.83 15.76
C THR A 261 12.09 12.29 15.24
N HIS A 262 12.47 12.70 14.03
CA HIS A 262 13.77 12.39 13.48
C HIS A 262 14.86 13.17 14.20
N THR A 263 15.53 12.52 15.13
CA THR A 263 16.77 13.02 15.74
C THR A 263 17.83 11.91 15.70
N GLN A 264 19.08 12.31 15.72
CA GLN A 264 20.19 11.35 15.78
C GLN A 264 20.08 10.47 17.03
N GLU A 265 19.74 11.06 18.18
CA GLU A 265 19.63 10.38 19.48
C GLU A 265 18.52 9.32 19.46
N ASN A 266 17.34 9.66 18.90
CA ASN A 266 16.24 8.70 18.79
C ASN A 266 16.63 7.50 17.92
N LEU A 267 17.31 7.75 16.80
CA LEU A 267 17.75 6.69 15.90
C LEU A 267 18.87 5.83 16.51
N VAL A 268 19.85 6.44 17.18
CA VAL A 268 20.91 5.71 17.91
C VAL A 268 20.31 4.80 18.97
N ARG A 269 19.36 5.31 19.77
CA ARG A 269 18.66 4.51 20.78
C ARG A 269 17.94 3.30 20.18
N GLN A 270 17.37 3.43 18.97
CA GLN A 270 16.74 2.27 18.31
C GLN A 270 17.79 1.30 17.74
N ILE A 271 18.90 1.78 17.21
CA ILE A 271 20.02 0.93 16.75
C ILE A 271 20.61 0.13 17.91
N GLU A 272 20.78 0.73 19.08
CA GLU A 272 21.32 0.09 20.29
C GLU A 272 20.42 -1.03 20.83
N ARG A 273 19.16 -1.10 20.41
CA ARG A 273 18.25 -2.22 20.72
C ARG A 273 18.45 -3.45 19.82
N TYR A 274 19.45 -3.42 18.95
CA TYR A 274 19.77 -4.53 18.07
C TYR A 274 20.05 -5.82 18.89
N ASP A 275 19.34 -6.87 18.52
CA ASP A 275 19.48 -8.21 19.10
C ASP A 275 19.23 -9.25 18.00
N PRO A 276 20.29 -9.95 17.52
CA PRO A 276 20.19 -10.90 16.42
C PRO A 276 19.29 -12.10 16.74
N ARG A 277 19.23 -12.51 18.00
CA ARG A 277 18.38 -13.64 18.43
C ARG A 277 16.90 -13.25 18.45
N ASP A 278 16.61 -12.01 18.85
CA ASP A 278 15.24 -11.52 18.84
C ASP A 278 14.76 -11.25 17.39
N ALA A 279 15.62 -10.71 16.53
CA ALA A 279 15.32 -10.54 15.11
C ALA A 279 14.99 -11.88 14.42
N GLU A 280 15.65 -12.97 14.81
CA GLU A 280 15.33 -14.31 14.34
C GLU A 280 13.93 -14.76 14.75
N LYS A 281 13.51 -14.47 16.01
CA LYS A 281 12.13 -14.73 16.47
C LYS A 281 11.12 -13.91 15.67
N VAL A 282 11.38 -12.60 15.48
CA VAL A 282 10.53 -11.69 14.69
C VAL A 282 10.36 -12.21 13.26
N LYS A 283 11.44 -12.68 12.61
CA LYS A 283 11.37 -13.31 11.30
C LYS A 283 10.41 -14.51 11.30
N HIS A 284 10.54 -15.42 12.26
CA HIS A 284 9.65 -16.59 12.37
C HIS A 284 8.19 -16.18 12.59
N MET A 285 7.93 -15.20 13.47
CA MET A 285 6.58 -14.69 13.71
C MET A 285 5.96 -14.12 12.42
N LEU A 286 6.70 -13.29 11.66
CA LEU A 286 6.18 -12.75 10.41
C LEU A 286 5.95 -13.85 9.37
N ARG A 287 6.89 -14.76 9.19
CA ARG A 287 6.76 -15.84 8.20
C ARG A 287 5.59 -16.79 8.51
N SER A 288 5.21 -16.95 9.77
CA SER A 288 4.06 -17.78 10.16
C SER A 288 2.70 -17.13 9.86
N CYS A 289 2.61 -15.79 9.83
CA CYS A 289 1.34 -15.08 9.69
C CYS A 289 1.25 -14.10 8.51
N GLY A 290 2.38 -13.79 7.87
CA GLY A 290 2.49 -12.74 6.84
C GLY A 290 2.63 -13.24 5.42
N GLY A 291 2.48 -14.53 5.16
CA GLY A 291 2.69 -15.13 3.83
C GLY A 291 1.62 -14.77 2.80
N LEU A 292 2.07 -14.56 1.56
CA LEU A 292 1.22 -14.26 0.40
C LEU A 292 0.17 -15.34 0.16
N GLU A 293 0.55 -16.62 0.20
CA GLU A 293 -0.36 -17.73 -0.09
C GLU A 293 -1.59 -17.76 0.81
N SER A 294 -1.36 -17.69 2.13
CA SER A 294 -2.46 -17.70 3.11
C SER A 294 -3.34 -16.44 3.02
N ALA A 295 -2.72 -15.29 2.74
CA ALA A 295 -3.45 -14.03 2.57
C ALA A 295 -4.35 -14.06 1.34
N VAL A 296 -3.86 -14.57 0.20
CA VAL A 296 -4.65 -14.68 -1.04
C VAL A 296 -5.71 -15.76 -0.94
N ALA A 297 -5.43 -16.88 -0.28
CA ALA A 297 -6.47 -17.89 0.01
C ALA A 297 -7.63 -17.31 0.84
N GLY A 298 -7.31 -16.50 1.86
CA GLY A 298 -8.30 -15.73 2.63
C GLY A 298 -9.08 -14.75 1.76
N MET A 299 -8.39 -14.05 0.83
CA MET A 299 -9.03 -13.11 -0.10
C MET A 299 -10.00 -13.82 -1.05
N VAL A 300 -9.68 -15.03 -1.53
CA VAL A 300 -10.59 -15.85 -2.34
C VAL A 300 -11.84 -16.23 -1.55
N GLY A 301 -11.70 -16.53 -0.25
CA GLY A 301 -12.85 -16.72 0.65
C GLY A 301 -13.77 -15.49 0.71
N ILE A 302 -13.18 -14.29 0.82
CA ILE A 302 -13.90 -13.01 0.80
C ILE A 302 -14.61 -12.80 -0.55
N TYR A 303 -13.98 -13.14 -1.68
CA TYR A 303 -14.60 -13.04 -3.00
C TYR A 303 -15.83 -13.93 -3.12
N ASN A 304 -15.73 -15.19 -2.71
CA ASN A 304 -16.85 -16.13 -2.74
C ASN A 304 -18.02 -15.64 -1.88
N LEU A 305 -17.75 -15.11 -0.69
CA LEU A 305 -18.76 -14.51 0.18
C LEU A 305 -19.45 -13.31 -0.51
N ALA A 306 -18.68 -12.38 -1.06
CA ALA A 306 -19.20 -11.20 -1.75
C ALA A 306 -20.07 -11.56 -2.97
N ILE A 307 -19.68 -12.59 -3.74
CA ILE A 307 -20.46 -13.11 -4.87
C ILE A 307 -21.78 -13.71 -4.38
N SER A 308 -21.75 -14.50 -3.31
CA SER A 308 -22.93 -15.11 -2.72
C SER A 308 -23.92 -14.07 -2.19
N GLU A 309 -23.44 -13.10 -1.39
CA GLU A 309 -24.25 -12.02 -0.82
C GLU A 309 -24.90 -11.17 -1.93
N PHE A 310 -24.16 -10.83 -2.98
CA PHE A 310 -24.66 -10.04 -4.10
C PHE A 310 -25.77 -10.78 -4.86
N SER A 311 -25.68 -12.09 -5.00
CA SER A 311 -26.70 -12.91 -5.68
C SER A 311 -28.03 -12.91 -4.96
N GLN A 312 -28.02 -12.83 -3.62
CA GLN A 312 -29.22 -12.81 -2.78
C GLN A 312 -29.95 -11.45 -2.82
N VAL A 313 -29.24 -10.35 -3.09
CA VAL A 313 -29.76 -8.98 -3.05
C VAL A 313 -30.20 -8.47 -4.44
N ARG A 314 -30.16 -9.30 -5.48
CA ARG A 314 -30.61 -8.93 -6.83
C ARG A 314 -32.08 -8.51 -6.84
N GLY A 315 -32.31 -7.19 -6.94
CA GLY A 315 -33.65 -6.57 -6.99
C GLY A 315 -33.82 -5.31 -6.13
N ILE A 316 -32.90 -5.03 -5.21
CA ILE A 316 -32.92 -3.77 -4.44
C ILE A 316 -32.09 -2.74 -5.20
N HIS A 317 -32.74 -1.91 -5.99
CA HIS A 317 -32.11 -0.84 -6.75
C HIS A 317 -31.56 0.23 -5.81
N SER A 318 -30.26 0.43 -5.90
CA SER A 318 -29.52 1.51 -5.27
C SER A 318 -29.69 2.79 -6.08
N GLY A 319 -30.56 3.66 -5.65
CA GLY A 319 -30.93 4.85 -6.39
C GLY A 319 -29.84 5.95 -6.50
N LEU A 320 -30.16 7.14 -5.96
CA LEU A 320 -29.37 8.38 -6.10
C LEU A 320 -27.89 8.26 -5.64
N ARG A 321 -27.59 7.48 -4.62
CA ARG A 321 -26.20 7.32 -4.09
C ARG A 321 -25.24 6.72 -5.11
N ASP A 322 -25.65 5.67 -5.81
CA ASP A 322 -24.84 5.01 -6.83
C ASP A 322 -24.67 5.91 -8.05
N ALA A 323 -25.73 6.60 -8.47
CA ALA A 323 -25.65 7.57 -9.53
C ALA A 323 -24.65 8.69 -9.21
N VAL A 324 -24.66 9.21 -7.98
CA VAL A 324 -23.70 10.23 -7.51
C VAL A 324 -22.28 9.69 -7.51
N ALA A 325 -22.05 8.46 -7.03
CA ALA A 325 -20.73 7.85 -7.03
C ALA A 325 -20.19 7.69 -8.46
N ILE A 326 -21.02 7.24 -9.41
CA ILE A 326 -20.62 7.11 -10.81
C ILE A 326 -20.41 8.49 -11.48
N ALA A 327 -21.18 9.52 -11.12
CA ALA A 327 -21.00 10.88 -11.65
C ALA A 327 -19.63 11.49 -11.28
N GLU A 328 -19.00 11.03 -10.20
CA GLU A 328 -17.63 11.44 -9.86
C GLU A 328 -16.62 11.11 -10.94
N LEU A 329 -16.85 10.07 -11.75
CA LEU A 329 -15.98 9.72 -12.89
C LEU A 329 -15.83 10.83 -13.92
N ALA A 330 -16.80 11.74 -14.03
CA ALA A 330 -16.71 12.89 -14.94
C ALA A 330 -15.58 13.87 -14.52
N ARG A 331 -15.16 13.85 -13.26
CA ARG A 331 -14.12 14.72 -12.70
C ARG A 331 -12.71 14.12 -12.79
N VAL A 332 -12.61 12.84 -13.11
CA VAL A 332 -11.34 12.08 -13.14
C VAL A 332 -10.29 12.69 -14.05
N PRO A 333 -10.60 13.09 -15.33
CA PRO A 333 -9.60 13.66 -16.21
C PRO A 333 -8.94 14.93 -15.65
N LEU A 334 -9.72 15.77 -14.98
CA LEU A 334 -9.23 17.00 -14.34
C LEU A 334 -8.35 16.67 -13.12
N ALA A 335 -8.79 15.72 -12.31
CA ALA A 335 -8.06 15.27 -11.12
C ALA A 335 -6.69 14.68 -11.48
N TYR A 336 -6.64 13.83 -12.51
CA TYR A 336 -5.39 13.22 -12.97
C TYR A 336 -4.45 14.23 -13.63
N LYS A 337 -4.97 15.18 -14.43
CA LYS A 337 -4.17 16.29 -14.94
C LYS A 337 -3.54 17.11 -13.83
N ALA A 338 -4.31 17.45 -12.80
CA ALA A 338 -3.82 18.18 -11.64
C ALA A 338 -2.77 17.39 -10.85
N LEU A 339 -2.97 16.08 -10.66
CA LEU A 339 -2.01 15.22 -9.98
C LEU A 339 -0.74 15.02 -10.79
N ASN A 340 -0.83 14.80 -12.11
CA ASN A 340 0.32 14.64 -12.98
C ASN A 340 1.12 15.95 -13.09
N PHE A 341 0.42 17.07 -13.18
CA PHE A 341 1.07 18.39 -13.09
C PHE A 341 1.79 18.56 -11.75
N TRP A 342 1.14 18.22 -10.63
CA TRP A 342 1.79 18.26 -9.32
C TRP A 342 3.01 17.34 -9.23
N LYS A 343 2.91 16.11 -9.75
CA LYS A 343 4.05 15.17 -9.81
C LYS A 343 5.19 15.65 -10.71
N SER A 344 4.94 16.49 -11.70
CA SER A 344 5.97 17.05 -12.58
C SER A 344 6.78 18.19 -11.94
N ILE A 345 6.28 18.80 -10.86
CA ILE A 345 7.01 19.87 -10.14
C ILE A 345 8.15 19.22 -9.33
N PRO A 346 9.41 19.71 -9.46
CA PRO A 346 10.54 19.22 -8.67
C PRO A 346 10.27 19.26 -7.16
N LEU A 347 10.69 18.24 -6.42
CA LEU A 347 10.44 18.09 -4.97
C LEU A 347 10.83 19.34 -4.15
N LYS A 348 11.93 19.99 -4.50
CA LYS A 348 12.39 21.24 -3.86
C LYS A 348 11.36 22.38 -4.01
N ARG A 349 10.75 22.49 -5.19
CA ARG A 349 9.68 23.49 -5.46
C ARG A 349 8.35 23.11 -4.82
N ARG A 350 8.00 21.81 -4.80
CA ARG A 350 6.78 21.37 -4.11
C ARG A 350 6.80 21.76 -2.63
N ARG A 351 7.95 21.63 -1.96
CA ARG A 351 8.10 22.00 -0.53
C ARG A 351 8.01 23.50 -0.30
N ALA A 352 8.65 24.31 -1.14
CA ALA A 352 8.49 25.75 -1.06
C ALA A 352 7.02 26.18 -1.22
N ILE A 353 6.24 25.45 -2.04
CA ILE A 353 4.82 25.68 -2.23
C ILE A 353 4.01 25.18 -1.01
N THR A 354 4.40 24.03 -0.40
CA THR A 354 3.68 23.45 0.76
C THR A 354 3.97 24.15 2.08
N SER A 355 5.12 24.79 2.20
CA SER A 355 5.49 25.58 3.40
C SER A 355 4.77 26.93 3.49
N ASN A 356 4.17 27.42 2.42
CA ASN A 356 3.41 28.68 2.39
C ASN A 356 1.92 28.46 2.67
N VAL A 357 1.31 29.34 3.46
CA VAL A 357 -0.14 29.37 3.80
C VAL A 357 -1.02 29.31 2.54
N GLY A 358 -0.55 29.81 1.38
CA GLY A 358 -1.20 29.71 0.09
C GLY A 358 -1.43 28.27 -0.42
N PHE A 359 -0.63 27.29 0.02
CA PHE A 359 -0.81 25.89 -0.42
C PHE A 359 -2.02 25.22 0.25
N ARG A 360 -2.33 25.53 1.50
CA ARG A 360 -3.59 25.08 2.15
C ARG A 360 -4.81 25.55 1.37
N LEU A 361 -4.71 26.70 0.70
CA LEU A 361 -5.76 27.23 -0.20
C LEU A 361 -5.78 26.48 -1.54
N ILE A 362 -4.63 26.09 -2.12
CA ILE A 362 -4.55 25.32 -3.37
C ILE A 362 -4.97 23.87 -3.12
N GLU A 363 -4.51 23.22 -2.06
CA GLU A 363 -4.95 21.89 -1.65
C GLU A 363 -6.44 21.89 -1.29
N GLY A 364 -6.92 22.90 -0.59
CA GLY A 364 -8.33 23.14 -0.34
C GLY A 364 -9.12 23.43 -1.63
N GLY A 365 -8.53 24.13 -2.61
CA GLY A 365 -9.11 24.41 -3.93
C GLY A 365 -9.18 23.15 -4.81
N VAL A 366 -8.10 22.40 -4.91
CA VAL A 366 -8.05 21.10 -5.61
C VAL A 366 -8.98 20.10 -4.92
N ARG A 367 -9.00 20.03 -3.59
CA ARG A 367 -9.99 19.24 -2.83
C ARG A 367 -11.42 19.70 -3.11
N ARG A 368 -11.71 21.00 -3.18
CA ARG A 368 -13.05 21.51 -3.50
C ARG A 368 -13.50 21.16 -4.91
N VAL A 369 -12.62 21.28 -5.89
CA VAL A 369 -12.90 20.88 -7.28
C VAL A 369 -13.14 19.38 -7.37
N LEU A 370 -12.40 18.58 -6.60
CA LEU A 370 -12.47 17.12 -6.61
C LEU A 370 -13.61 16.54 -5.77
N THR A 371 -13.98 17.18 -4.65
CA THR A 371 -14.99 16.64 -3.72
C THR A 371 -16.34 17.33 -3.80
N GLY A 372 -16.45 18.47 -4.46
CA GLY A 372 -17.69 19.24 -4.56
C GLY A 372 -18.23 19.79 -3.23
N ARG A 373 -17.46 19.71 -2.14
CA ARG A 373 -17.85 20.22 -0.82
C ARG A 373 -17.39 21.65 -0.65
N THR A 374 -18.33 22.60 -0.73
CA THR A 374 -18.17 23.91 -0.11
C THR A 374 -18.19 23.72 1.42
N ARG A 375 -17.21 24.28 2.15
CA ARG A 375 -17.33 24.44 3.59
C ARG A 375 -18.65 25.20 3.86
N ARG A 376 -19.61 24.57 4.50
CA ARG A 376 -20.53 25.30 5.36
C ARG A 376 -19.74 25.56 6.65
N GLU A 377 -19.39 26.80 6.85
CA GLU A 377 -18.92 27.30 8.12
C GLU A 377 -20.05 27.16 9.13
N GLY A 378 -19.76 26.55 10.25
CA GLY A 378 -20.53 26.46 11.46
C GLY A 378 -19.55 26.08 12.55
#